data_f736cbefa72e26c5a9488dd25ca480ef
#
_entry.id   f736cbefa72e26c5a9488dd25ca480ef
#
_cell.length_a   1.000
_cell.length_b   1.000
_cell.length_c   1.000
_cell.angle_alpha   90.00
_cell.angle_beta   90.00
_cell.angle_gamma   90.00
#
_symmetry.space_group_name_H-M   'P 1'
#
loop_
_entity.id
_entity.type
_entity.pdbx_description
1 polymer ?
#
loop_
_entity_poly.entity_id
_entity_poly.type
_entity_poly.pdbx_seq_one_letter_code
_entity_poly.pdbx_strand_id
1 'polypeptide(L)'
;KGWDDRLKIDLNLTATRTENTRPNIGTMVSNMLSLNPTTPAYTNGEPTVFGTGINPLIIENIYGDFSNNNRMIANIAPSLEFVDHLTYKLNLGVDYSTTDRDVQYIPYAADPDYAQGSINTSFTTNRNTLVENTLTYDNVFGDHGLTLLAGHSYQKFYIHDKGFYFENFPNKFKKKI
;
A
#
# COMPACT_ATOMS: atom_id res chain seq x y z
N LYS A 1 35.05 -15.15 29.95
CA LYS A 1 34.18 -15.09 28.75
C LYS A 1 34.47 -13.77 28.04
N GLY A 2 34.82 -13.83 26.75
CA GLY A 2 35.05 -12.62 25.94
C GLY A 2 33.76 -11.91 25.61
N TRP A 3 33.85 -10.67 25.11
CA TRP A 3 32.72 -9.89 24.61
C TRP A 3 31.97 -10.60 23.45
N ASP A 4 32.66 -11.49 22.73
CA ASP A 4 32.16 -12.14 21.52
C ASP A 4 30.92 -13.05 21.74
N ASP A 5 30.77 -13.59 22.96
CA ASP A 5 29.61 -14.45 23.29
C ASP A 5 28.45 -13.71 23.96
N ARG A 6 28.64 -12.44 24.32
CA ARG A 6 27.66 -11.65 25.09
C ARG A 6 26.86 -10.66 24.24
N LEU A 7 27.40 -10.27 23.07
CA LEU A 7 26.76 -9.35 22.15
C LEU A 7 26.18 -10.11 20.96
N LYS A 8 24.88 -9.94 20.70
CA LYS A 8 24.21 -10.43 19.50
C LYS A 8 23.53 -9.25 18.82
N ILE A 9 23.55 -9.22 17.49
CA ILE A 9 22.88 -8.22 16.70
C ILE A 9 22.03 -8.94 15.63
N ASP A 10 20.72 -8.78 15.74
CA ASP A 10 19.78 -9.25 14.73
C ASP A 10 19.47 -8.09 13.78
N LEU A 11 19.56 -8.33 12.47
CA LEU A 11 19.24 -7.36 11.43
C LEU A 11 18.26 -7.99 10.44
N ASN A 12 17.13 -7.33 10.23
CA ASN A 12 16.16 -7.71 9.22
C ASN A 12 15.86 -6.52 8.29
N LEU A 13 15.87 -6.78 6.99
CA LEU A 13 15.53 -5.82 5.96
C LEU A 13 14.65 -6.49 4.91
N THR A 14 13.49 -5.90 4.65
CA THR A 14 12.59 -6.31 3.57
C THR A 14 12.24 -5.08 2.76
N ALA A 15 12.39 -5.17 1.45
CA ALA A 15 11.95 -4.15 0.50
C ALA A 15 11.02 -4.80 -0.53
N THR A 16 9.88 -4.17 -0.80
CA THR A 16 8.89 -4.65 -1.76
C THR A 16 8.43 -3.51 -2.65
N ARG A 17 8.15 -3.84 -3.91
CA ARG A 17 7.45 -2.96 -4.84
C ARG A 17 6.27 -3.72 -5.42
N THR A 18 5.10 -3.10 -5.39
CA THR A 18 3.87 -3.65 -5.92
C THR A 18 3.26 -2.67 -6.90
N GLU A 19 2.99 -3.13 -8.12
CA GLU A 19 2.30 -2.37 -9.15
C GLU A 19 0.93 -3.00 -9.37
N ASN A 20 -0.13 -2.18 -9.32
CA ASN A 20 -1.50 -2.64 -9.52
C ASN A 20 -2.18 -1.83 -10.62
N THR A 21 -2.94 -2.54 -11.45
CA THR A 21 -3.91 -1.96 -12.38
C THR A 21 -5.28 -2.54 -12.04
N ARG A 22 -6.27 -1.67 -11.83
CA ARG A 22 -7.61 -2.08 -11.42
C ARG A 22 -8.64 -1.68 -12.46
N PRO A 23 -9.49 -2.60 -12.93
CA PRO A 23 -10.65 -2.26 -13.74
C PRO A 23 -11.76 -1.64 -12.88
N ASN A 24 -12.61 -0.81 -13.45
CA ASN A 24 -13.80 -0.27 -12.78
C ASN A 24 -14.95 -1.28 -12.79
N ILE A 25 -14.76 -2.38 -12.07
CA ILE A 25 -15.73 -3.50 -12.04
C ILE A 25 -17.11 -3.04 -11.59
N GLY A 26 -17.19 -2.16 -10.58
CA GLY A 26 -18.46 -1.68 -10.04
C GLY A 26 -19.31 -0.98 -11.11
N THR A 27 -18.74 -0.03 -11.84
CA THR A 27 -19.40 0.68 -12.92
C THR A 27 -19.72 -0.25 -14.09
N MET A 28 -18.81 -1.14 -14.46
CA MET A 28 -19.01 -2.11 -15.53
C MET A 28 -20.20 -3.03 -15.23
N VAL A 29 -20.24 -3.65 -14.05
CA VAL A 29 -21.34 -4.55 -13.65
C VAL A 29 -22.66 -3.82 -13.53
N SER A 30 -22.68 -2.64 -12.91
CA SER A 30 -23.90 -1.81 -12.79
C SER A 30 -24.48 -1.46 -14.16
N ASN A 31 -23.63 -1.06 -15.10
CA ASN A 31 -24.07 -0.78 -16.47
C ASN A 31 -24.54 -2.06 -17.20
N MET A 32 -23.81 -3.17 -17.06
CA MET A 32 -24.23 -4.45 -17.65
C MET A 32 -25.64 -4.87 -17.22
N LEU A 33 -25.96 -4.71 -15.93
CA LEU A 33 -27.28 -5.04 -15.39
C LEU A 33 -28.40 -4.08 -15.83
N SER A 34 -28.04 -2.87 -16.21
CA SER A 34 -28.97 -1.82 -16.64
C SER A 34 -29.24 -1.84 -18.15
N LEU A 35 -28.42 -2.52 -18.94
CA LEU A 35 -28.52 -2.55 -20.38
C LEU A 35 -29.57 -3.54 -20.85
N ASN A 36 -30.26 -3.17 -21.94
CA ASN A 36 -31.18 -4.08 -22.59
C ASN A 36 -30.40 -5.23 -23.26
N PRO A 37 -30.67 -6.51 -22.92
CA PRO A 37 -29.93 -7.65 -23.44
C PRO A 37 -30.10 -7.87 -24.97
N THR A 38 -31.08 -7.22 -25.60
CA THR A 38 -31.31 -7.30 -27.06
C THR A 38 -30.45 -6.27 -27.83
N THR A 39 -29.83 -5.32 -27.15
CA THR A 39 -28.98 -4.32 -27.81
C THR A 39 -27.60 -4.89 -28.09
N PRO A 40 -27.09 -4.84 -29.33
CA PRO A 40 -25.76 -5.37 -29.63
C PRO A 40 -24.66 -4.59 -28.91
N ALA A 41 -23.64 -5.31 -28.41
CA ALA A 41 -22.49 -4.69 -27.76
C ALA A 41 -21.65 -3.84 -28.72
N TYR A 42 -21.66 -4.14 -30.00
CA TYR A 42 -20.92 -3.43 -31.05
C TYR A 42 -21.88 -3.04 -32.19
N THR A 43 -21.66 -1.84 -32.74
CA THR A 43 -22.32 -1.34 -33.95
C THR A 43 -21.24 -0.84 -34.93
N ASN A 44 -21.20 -1.35 -36.13
CA ASN A 44 -20.19 -1.00 -37.16
C ASN A 44 -18.74 -1.21 -36.71
N GLY A 45 -18.51 -2.20 -35.85
CA GLY A 45 -17.15 -2.50 -35.33
C GLY A 45 -16.72 -1.68 -34.12
N GLU A 46 -17.49 -0.67 -33.70
CA GLU A 46 -17.23 0.14 -32.51
C GLU A 46 -18.19 -0.25 -31.37
N PRO A 47 -17.80 -0.08 -30.09
CA PRO A 47 -18.71 -0.29 -28.97
C PRO A 47 -19.96 0.56 -29.12
N THR A 48 -21.13 -0.05 -28.99
CA THR A 48 -22.43 0.65 -29.15
C THR A 48 -22.58 1.72 -28.06
N VAL A 49 -22.94 2.94 -28.47
CA VAL A 49 -23.32 4.01 -27.54
C VAL A 49 -24.81 3.84 -27.21
N PHE A 50 -25.12 3.72 -25.92
CA PHE A 50 -26.50 3.56 -25.45
C PHE A 50 -27.12 4.92 -25.09
N GLY A 51 -28.44 5.03 -25.22
CA GLY A 51 -29.15 6.25 -24.78
C GLY A 51 -29.28 6.36 -23.27
N THR A 52 -29.04 5.28 -22.52
CA THR A 52 -29.07 5.24 -21.06
C THR A 52 -27.92 4.35 -20.58
N GLY A 53 -27.04 4.92 -19.77
CA GLY A 53 -25.83 4.24 -19.28
C GLY A 53 -24.74 4.10 -20.36
N ILE A 54 -23.54 3.80 -19.91
CA ILE A 54 -22.38 3.63 -20.79
C ILE A 54 -22.09 2.15 -21.04
N ASN A 55 -21.71 1.82 -22.26
CA ASN A 55 -21.27 0.46 -22.59
C ASN A 55 -20.02 0.08 -21.76
N PRO A 56 -20.04 -1.06 -21.03
CA PRO A 56 -18.90 -1.54 -20.26
C PRO A 56 -17.59 -1.62 -21.04
N LEU A 57 -17.65 -1.92 -22.34
CA LEU A 57 -16.49 -1.94 -23.25
C LEU A 57 -15.89 -0.53 -23.45
N ILE A 58 -16.71 0.51 -23.39
CA ILE A 58 -16.23 1.90 -23.43
C ILE A 58 -15.53 2.23 -22.11
N ILE A 59 -16.11 1.85 -20.96
CA ILE A 59 -15.47 2.05 -19.64
C ILE A 59 -14.09 1.40 -19.60
N GLU A 60 -13.93 0.18 -20.11
CA GLU A 60 -12.62 -0.49 -20.17
C GLU A 60 -11.59 0.34 -20.96
N ASN A 61 -12.02 0.97 -22.04
CA ASN A 61 -11.14 1.77 -22.89
C ASN A 61 -10.78 3.13 -22.31
N ILE A 62 -11.70 3.79 -21.58
CA ILE A 62 -11.48 5.15 -21.07
C ILE A 62 -10.99 5.18 -19.64
N TYR A 63 -11.20 4.16 -18.84
CA TYR A 63 -10.82 4.10 -17.44
C TYR A 63 -9.40 3.57 -17.23
N GLY A 64 -8.67 4.15 -16.30
CA GLY A 64 -7.41 3.66 -15.80
C GLY A 64 -7.29 3.90 -14.31
N ASP A 65 -6.90 2.88 -13.54
CA ASP A 65 -6.55 2.97 -12.13
C ASP A 65 -5.23 2.26 -11.92
N PHE A 66 -4.19 3.04 -11.72
CA PHE A 66 -2.81 2.56 -11.59
C PHE A 66 -2.29 2.94 -10.23
N SER A 67 -1.63 2.01 -9.55
CA SER A 67 -0.93 2.34 -8.30
C SER A 67 0.39 1.62 -8.18
N ASN A 68 1.38 2.35 -7.66
CA ASN A 68 2.68 1.83 -7.26
C ASN A 68 2.81 1.96 -5.74
N ASN A 69 3.12 0.87 -5.08
CA ASN A 69 3.43 0.86 -3.67
C ASN A 69 4.87 0.39 -3.47
N ASN A 70 5.69 1.23 -2.85
CA ASN A 70 7.04 0.87 -2.42
C ASN A 70 7.03 0.81 -0.90
N ARG A 71 7.48 -0.31 -0.32
CA ARG A 71 7.54 -0.51 1.12
C ARG A 71 8.89 -1.05 1.54
N MET A 72 9.42 -0.51 2.62
CA MET A 72 10.63 -0.97 3.28
C MET A 72 10.35 -1.19 4.76
N ILE A 73 10.66 -2.38 5.24
CA ILE A 73 10.63 -2.74 6.65
C ILE A 73 12.07 -3.04 7.06
N ALA A 74 12.57 -2.33 8.04
CA ALA A 74 13.89 -2.56 8.59
C ALA A 74 13.80 -2.67 10.11
N ASN A 75 14.59 -3.60 10.65
CA ASN A 75 14.69 -3.83 12.08
C ASN A 75 16.13 -4.14 12.44
N ILE A 76 16.63 -3.52 13.51
CA ILE A 76 17.91 -3.84 14.14
C ILE A 76 17.67 -4.09 15.63
N ALA A 77 18.14 -5.21 16.12
CA ALA A 77 17.93 -5.62 17.50
C ALA A 77 19.22 -6.10 18.16
N PRO A 78 20.11 -5.18 18.63
CA PRO A 78 21.23 -5.54 19.47
C PRO A 78 20.75 -6.06 20.83
N SER A 79 21.38 -7.12 21.32
CA SER A 79 21.20 -7.66 22.67
C SER A 79 22.56 -7.89 23.34
N LEU A 80 22.66 -7.48 24.57
CA LEU A 80 23.89 -7.55 25.35
C LEU A 80 23.62 -8.14 26.74
N GLU A 81 24.29 -9.26 27.03
CA GLU A 81 24.41 -9.77 28.39
C GLU A 81 25.52 -9.01 29.10
N PHE A 82 25.21 -7.92 29.81
CA PHE A 82 26.21 -7.04 30.43
C PHE A 82 26.72 -7.56 31.79
N VAL A 83 25.93 -8.37 32.48
CA VAL A 83 26.36 -9.23 33.61
C VAL A 83 25.72 -10.60 33.43
N ASP A 84 26.28 -11.62 34.12
CA ASP A 84 25.74 -12.98 34.02
C ASP A 84 24.25 -13.00 34.39
N HIS A 85 23.47 -13.69 33.60
CA HIS A 85 22.02 -13.83 33.76
C HIS A 85 21.19 -12.56 33.49
N LEU A 86 21.78 -11.42 33.10
CA LEU A 86 21.06 -10.18 32.85
C LEU A 86 21.32 -9.67 31.43
N THR A 87 20.31 -9.79 30.59
CA THR A 87 20.36 -9.41 29.17
C THR A 87 19.49 -8.19 28.90
N TYR A 88 20.10 -7.16 28.30
CA TYR A 88 19.38 -6.03 27.73
C TYR A 88 19.25 -6.20 26.22
N LYS A 89 18.05 -5.97 25.68
CA LYS A 89 17.79 -5.96 24.25
C LYS A 89 17.11 -4.64 23.86
N LEU A 90 17.70 -3.96 22.89
CA LEU A 90 17.12 -2.82 22.19
C LEU A 90 16.58 -3.31 20.85
N ASN A 91 15.35 -2.96 20.52
CA ASN A 91 14.76 -3.24 19.23
C ASN A 91 14.36 -1.91 18.56
N LEU A 92 14.97 -1.61 17.42
CA LEU A 92 14.67 -0.43 16.61
C LEU A 92 14.05 -0.90 15.29
N GLY A 93 12.80 -0.48 15.05
CA GLY A 93 12.04 -0.84 13.85
C GLY A 93 11.60 0.40 13.07
N VAL A 94 11.64 0.31 11.74
CA VAL A 94 11.01 1.25 10.83
C VAL A 94 10.22 0.49 9.76
N ASP A 95 8.98 0.93 9.54
CA ASP A 95 8.15 0.51 8.41
C ASP A 95 7.79 1.77 7.63
N TYR A 96 8.31 1.88 6.42
CA TYR A 96 8.13 3.02 5.54
C TYR A 96 7.49 2.57 4.24
N SER A 97 6.40 3.21 3.85
CA SER A 97 5.79 2.97 2.54
C SER A 97 5.35 4.26 1.85
N THR A 98 5.46 4.26 0.54
CA THR A 98 4.88 5.28 -0.34
C THR A 98 3.96 4.61 -1.34
N THR A 99 2.79 5.21 -1.54
CA THR A 99 1.82 4.77 -2.55
C THR A 99 1.49 5.94 -3.45
N ASP A 100 1.75 5.77 -4.73
CA ASP A 100 1.30 6.69 -5.79
C ASP A 100 0.14 6.02 -6.51
N ARG A 101 -0.99 6.71 -6.67
CA ARG A 101 -2.15 6.18 -7.38
C ARG A 101 -2.76 7.24 -8.27
N ASP A 102 -3.00 6.86 -9.52
CA ASP A 102 -3.71 7.65 -10.51
C ASP A 102 -4.98 6.92 -10.93
N VAL A 103 -6.12 7.58 -10.75
CA VAL A 103 -7.41 7.16 -11.29
C VAL A 103 -7.80 8.14 -12.38
N GLN A 104 -7.96 7.67 -13.61
CA GLN A 104 -8.19 8.55 -14.75
C GLN A 104 -9.33 8.05 -15.64
N TYR A 105 -10.04 9.03 -16.21
CA TYR A 105 -10.94 8.84 -17.35
C TYR A 105 -10.39 9.66 -18.52
N ILE A 106 -10.09 9.01 -19.63
CA ILE A 106 -9.71 9.74 -20.85
C ILE A 106 -10.96 10.32 -21.51
N PRO A 107 -10.86 11.49 -22.18
CA PRO A 107 -12.01 12.12 -22.82
C PRO A 107 -12.72 11.20 -23.80
N TYR A 108 -14.05 11.10 -23.67
CA TYR A 108 -14.91 10.36 -24.58
C TYR A 108 -16.10 11.21 -25.00
N ALA A 109 -15.99 11.86 -26.15
CA ALA A 109 -16.92 12.91 -26.59
C ALA A 109 -18.35 12.42 -26.90
N ALA A 110 -18.54 11.09 -27.06
CA ALA A 110 -19.86 10.53 -27.33
C ALA A 110 -20.75 10.42 -26.08
N ASP A 111 -20.17 10.59 -24.89
CA ASP A 111 -20.90 10.59 -23.61
C ASP A 111 -20.60 11.86 -22.85
N PRO A 112 -21.61 12.70 -22.52
CA PRO A 112 -21.42 13.97 -21.82
C PRO A 112 -20.71 13.85 -20.47
N ASP A 113 -20.93 12.75 -19.73
CA ASP A 113 -20.34 12.52 -18.40
C ASP A 113 -18.85 12.26 -18.47
N TYR A 114 -18.35 11.82 -19.63
CA TYR A 114 -16.94 11.51 -19.87
C TYR A 114 -16.28 12.40 -20.93
N ALA A 115 -17.01 13.42 -21.42
CA ALA A 115 -16.53 14.23 -22.54
C ALA A 115 -15.23 14.97 -22.25
N GLN A 116 -15.00 15.34 -20.99
CA GLN A 116 -13.90 16.22 -20.60
C GLN A 116 -12.67 15.50 -20.05
N GLY A 117 -12.79 14.25 -19.73
CA GLY A 117 -11.73 13.50 -19.05
C GLY A 117 -11.38 14.03 -17.66
N SER A 118 -10.91 13.17 -16.81
CA SER A 118 -10.48 13.54 -15.46
C SER A 118 -9.33 12.67 -14.97
N ILE A 119 -8.52 13.20 -14.07
CA ILE A 119 -7.49 12.46 -13.35
C ILE A 119 -7.51 12.83 -11.87
N ASN A 120 -7.54 11.82 -11.02
CA ASN A 120 -7.38 11.94 -9.58
C ASN A 120 -6.08 11.26 -9.18
N THR A 121 -5.09 12.05 -8.81
CA THR A 121 -3.77 11.58 -8.37
C THR A 121 -3.69 11.67 -6.85
N SER A 122 -3.24 10.59 -6.20
CA SER A 122 -3.02 10.56 -4.76
C SER A 122 -1.65 10.01 -4.41
N PHE A 123 -1.03 10.62 -3.39
CA PHE A 123 0.27 10.24 -2.85
C PHE A 123 0.11 10.02 -1.36
N THR A 124 0.34 8.79 -0.90
CA THR A 124 0.27 8.43 0.51
C THR A 124 1.66 8.02 0.98
N THR A 125 2.10 8.62 2.08
CA THR A 125 3.33 8.24 2.78
C THR A 125 2.97 7.74 4.18
N ASN A 126 3.34 6.51 4.51
CA ASN A 126 3.23 5.94 5.84
C ASN A 126 4.64 5.72 6.40
N ARG A 127 4.85 6.13 7.66
CA ARG A 127 6.08 5.86 8.39
C ARG A 127 5.76 5.50 9.83
N ASN A 128 6.08 4.28 10.20
CA ASN A 128 5.95 3.78 11.55
C ASN A 128 7.34 3.55 12.10
N THR A 129 7.61 4.04 13.31
CA THR A 129 8.86 3.82 14.01
C THR A 129 8.58 3.16 15.34
N LEU A 130 9.40 2.18 15.70
CA LEU A 130 9.31 1.38 16.91
C LEU A 130 10.62 1.43 17.65
N VAL A 131 10.55 1.68 18.96
CA VAL A 131 11.69 1.55 19.88
C VAL A 131 11.22 0.72 21.05
N GLU A 132 11.83 -0.44 21.24
CA GLU A 132 11.54 -1.31 22.37
C GLU A 132 12.82 -1.58 23.16
N ASN A 133 12.68 -1.53 24.47
CA ASN A 133 13.74 -1.84 25.42
C ASN A 133 13.26 -2.99 26.28
N THR A 134 14.05 -4.04 26.41
CA THR A 134 13.74 -5.20 27.23
C THR A 134 14.93 -5.53 28.09
N LEU A 135 14.67 -5.79 29.37
CA LEU A 135 15.64 -6.27 30.35
C LEU A 135 15.15 -7.62 30.85
N THR A 136 15.95 -8.65 30.64
CA THR A 136 15.63 -10.02 31.05
C THR A 136 16.66 -10.52 32.04
N TYR A 137 16.21 -10.96 33.22
CA TYR A 137 17.01 -11.72 34.16
C TYR A 137 16.57 -13.17 34.14
N ASP A 138 17.50 -14.10 33.92
CA ASP A 138 17.24 -15.53 33.85
C ASP A 138 18.29 -16.31 34.62
N ASN A 139 17.85 -17.01 35.71
CA ASN A 139 18.76 -17.75 36.57
C ASN A 139 18.11 -18.99 37.17
N VAL A 140 18.93 -19.95 37.57
CA VAL A 140 18.51 -21.19 38.22
C VAL A 140 19.13 -21.27 39.61
N PHE A 141 18.28 -21.41 40.63
CA PHE A 141 18.65 -21.52 42.05
C PHE A 141 18.29 -22.93 42.57
N GLY A 142 19.27 -23.82 42.56
CA GLY A 142 19.02 -25.23 42.85
C GLY A 142 18.08 -25.84 41.81
N ASP A 143 16.90 -26.34 42.25
CA ASP A 143 15.90 -26.92 41.36
C ASP A 143 14.86 -25.89 40.84
N HIS A 144 15.04 -24.61 41.14
CA HIS A 144 14.07 -23.56 40.80
C HIS A 144 14.66 -22.61 39.74
N GLY A 145 13.97 -22.51 38.59
CA GLY A 145 14.24 -21.52 37.55
C GLY A 145 13.44 -20.26 37.81
N LEU A 146 14.09 -19.07 37.66
CA LEU A 146 13.44 -17.77 37.75
C LEU A 146 13.78 -16.95 36.51
N THR A 147 12.75 -16.53 35.77
CA THR A 147 12.87 -15.57 34.67
C THR A 147 12.03 -14.34 34.99
N LEU A 148 12.66 -13.17 35.00
CA LEU A 148 12.01 -11.88 35.15
C LEU A 148 12.24 -11.06 33.88
N LEU A 149 11.18 -10.39 33.41
CA LEU A 149 11.24 -9.53 32.25
C LEU A 149 10.61 -8.17 32.57
N ALA A 150 11.34 -7.10 32.24
CA ALA A 150 10.84 -5.74 32.25
C ALA A 150 11.03 -5.14 30.84
N GLY A 151 10.02 -4.39 30.36
CA GLY A 151 10.08 -3.81 29.03
C GLY A 151 9.38 -2.46 28.94
N HIS A 152 9.86 -1.67 27.98
CA HIS A 152 9.25 -0.40 27.58
C HIS A 152 9.21 -0.34 26.06
N SER A 153 8.08 0.07 25.50
CA SER A 153 7.87 0.24 24.06
C SER A 153 7.37 1.64 23.76
N TYR A 154 7.93 2.24 22.72
CA TYR A 154 7.45 3.49 22.13
C TYR A 154 7.24 3.28 20.65
N GLN A 155 6.03 3.63 20.15
CA GLN A 155 5.70 3.55 18.73
C GLN A 155 5.12 4.88 18.26
N LYS A 156 5.56 5.32 17.07
CA LYS A 156 5.06 6.52 16.42
C LYS A 156 4.57 6.19 15.02
N PHE A 157 3.32 6.56 14.74
CA PHE A 157 2.69 6.46 13.43
C PHE A 157 2.68 7.84 12.78
N TYR A 158 3.03 7.87 11.51
CA TYR A 158 2.94 9.07 10.69
C TYR A 158 2.31 8.71 9.35
N ILE A 159 1.23 9.40 8.99
CA ILE A 159 0.55 9.28 7.71
C ILE A 159 0.49 10.67 7.10
N HIS A 160 0.84 10.75 5.83
CA HIS A 160 0.75 11.96 5.04
C HIS A 160 0.16 11.67 3.68
N ASP A 161 -1.00 12.29 3.41
CA ASP A 161 -1.74 12.13 2.18
C ASP A 161 -1.77 13.45 1.41
N LYS A 162 -1.59 13.37 0.10
CA LYS A 162 -1.80 14.47 -0.85
C LYS A 162 -2.64 13.95 -1.99
N GLY A 163 -3.59 14.76 -2.45
CA GLY A 163 -4.42 14.44 -3.60
C GLY A 163 -4.57 15.66 -4.51
N PHE A 164 -4.67 15.38 -5.80
CA PHE A 164 -4.91 16.39 -6.84
C PHE A 164 -5.98 15.86 -7.78
N TYR A 165 -6.93 16.69 -8.11
CA TYR A 165 -7.95 16.41 -9.11
C TYR A 165 -7.80 17.40 -10.26
N PHE A 166 -7.75 16.88 -11.47
CA PHE A 166 -7.69 17.65 -12.70
C PHE A 166 -8.77 17.15 -13.65
N GLU A 167 -9.39 18.05 -14.36
CA GLU A 167 -10.37 17.79 -15.41
C GLU A 167 -10.08 18.64 -16.64
N ASN A 168 -10.78 18.40 -17.73
CA ASN A 168 -10.62 19.15 -18.98
C ASN A 168 -9.24 19.02 -19.62
N PHE A 169 -8.60 17.87 -19.59
CA PHE A 169 -7.32 17.73 -20.28
C PHE A 169 -7.49 17.07 -21.67
N PRO A 170 -6.74 17.55 -22.67
CA PRO A 170 -6.93 17.12 -24.06
C PRO A 170 -6.29 15.76 -24.38
N ASN A 171 -5.63 15.12 -23.43
CA ASN A 171 -4.84 13.92 -23.68
C ASN A 171 -5.73 12.67 -23.76
N LYS A 172 -5.64 11.92 -24.86
CA LYS A 172 -6.38 10.68 -25.12
C LYS A 172 -5.63 9.41 -24.70
N PHE A 173 -4.45 9.52 -24.10
CA PHE A 173 -3.65 8.35 -23.75
C PHE A 173 -3.72 8.03 -22.27
N LYS A 174 -4.01 6.78 -21.94
CA LYS A 174 -3.82 6.25 -20.59
C LYS A 174 -2.32 6.26 -20.30
N LYS A 175 -1.89 7.05 -19.33
CA LYS A 175 -0.52 7.02 -18.86
C LYS A 175 -0.39 5.92 -17.81
N LYS A 176 0.33 4.86 -18.14
CA LYS A 176 0.81 3.90 -17.16
C LYS A 176 2.03 4.52 -16.48
N ILE A 177 1.99 4.62 -15.16
CA ILE A 177 3.11 5.12 -14.36
C ILE A 177 4.18 4.04 -14.24
#